data_b2c26646f4e21ffc7e3b6383d5376682
#
_entry.id   b2c26646f4e21ffc7e3b6383d5376682
#
_cell.length_a   1.000
_cell.length_b   1.000
_cell.length_c   1.000
_cell.angle_alpha   90.00
_cell.angle_beta   90.00
_cell.angle_gamma   90.00
#
_symmetry.space_group_name_H-M   'P 1'
#
loop_
_entity.id
_entity.type
_entity.pdbx_description
1 polymer ?
#
loop_
_entity_poly.entity_id
_entity_poly.type
_entity_poly.pdbx_seq_one_letter_code
_entity_poly.pdbx_strand_id
1 'polypeptide(L)'
;YPAFFESLGQERQQSFRINTGKTSVSGFLQQTDWKLKPVPWCETGFYYGKEIRPGKHPYHNAGVYYIQEPSAMVPAECLKAQPGDIILDLCAAPGGKSTQIAAAMKGEGILICNEIHPARAKILSENIERMGIKNALVLNETPEHLAERFPGCFDKIMVDAPCSGEGMFRKNEEAGNEWSIENVRLCADRQDGILDCAYEMLRPGGRMVYSTCTFAPEEDEGSVHRFLERHPDCQIAEGIDSEGFIHDKEGCIRLFPHKIEGEGHFAAVITKAGEGY
;
A
#
# COMPACT_ATOMS: atom_id res chain seq x y z
N TYR A 1 5.16 -22.96 -11.32
CA TYR A 1 3.71 -22.97 -11.04
C TYR A 1 3.32 -23.91 -9.87
N PRO A 2 3.84 -25.16 -9.69
CA PRO A 2 3.41 -26.04 -8.59
C PRO A 2 3.59 -25.39 -7.21
N ALA A 3 4.75 -24.84 -6.90
CA ALA A 3 5.04 -24.21 -5.61
C ALA A 3 4.12 -23.01 -5.29
N PHE A 4 3.69 -22.26 -6.31
CA PHE A 4 2.72 -21.19 -6.14
C PHE A 4 1.35 -21.75 -5.71
N PHE A 5 0.84 -22.76 -6.40
CA PHE A 5 -0.45 -23.37 -6.03
C PHE A 5 -0.40 -24.06 -4.66
N GLU A 6 0.70 -24.71 -4.31
CA GLU A 6 0.91 -25.28 -2.98
C GLU A 6 0.87 -24.21 -1.89
N SER A 7 1.45 -23.04 -2.15
CA SER A 7 1.45 -21.94 -1.20
C SER A 7 0.05 -21.37 -0.92
N LEU A 8 -0.87 -21.45 -1.87
CA LEU A 8 -2.26 -21.00 -1.66
C LEU A 8 -3.02 -21.88 -0.66
N GLY A 9 -2.61 -23.15 -0.49
CA GLY A 9 -3.15 -24.06 0.53
C GLY A 9 -2.50 -23.93 1.91
N GLN A 10 -1.45 -23.12 2.06
CA GLN A 10 -0.76 -22.94 3.33
C GLN A 10 -1.46 -21.92 4.22
N GLU A 11 -1.15 -21.98 5.52
CA GLU A 11 -1.67 -21.01 6.47
C GLU A 11 -1.12 -19.61 6.20
N ARG A 12 -2.02 -18.63 6.37
CA ARG A 12 -1.68 -17.22 6.21
C ARG A 12 -0.72 -16.76 7.28
N GLN A 13 0.26 -15.97 6.88
CA GLN A 13 1.11 -15.24 7.81
C GLN A 13 0.37 -14.03 8.36
N GLN A 14 0.49 -13.82 9.66
CA GLN A 14 -0.13 -12.70 10.35
C GLN A 14 0.94 -11.74 10.83
N SER A 15 0.72 -10.45 10.65
CA SER A 15 1.65 -9.42 11.06
C SER A 15 0.95 -8.13 11.48
N PHE A 16 1.70 -7.26 12.13
CA PHE A 16 1.31 -5.89 12.43
C PHE A 16 2.52 -4.97 12.32
N ARG A 17 2.26 -3.68 12.21
CA ARG A 17 3.28 -2.62 12.30
C ARG A 17 3.13 -1.84 13.60
N ILE A 18 4.24 -1.63 14.30
CA ILE A 18 4.29 -0.77 15.48
C ILE A 18 4.10 0.69 15.05
N ASN A 19 3.26 1.42 15.77
CA ASN A 19 3.03 2.84 15.56
C ASN A 19 4.11 3.65 16.28
N THR A 20 5.12 4.10 15.54
CA THR A 20 6.25 4.86 16.08
C THR A 20 5.87 6.26 16.58
N GLY A 21 4.69 6.76 16.24
CA GLY A 21 4.12 7.97 16.83
C GLY A 21 3.66 7.80 18.29
N LYS A 22 3.51 6.56 18.78
CA LYS A 22 3.05 6.25 20.16
C LYS A 22 4.07 5.53 21.01
N THR A 23 4.95 4.73 20.41
CA THR A 23 6.00 3.99 21.12
C THR A 23 7.16 3.68 20.19
N SER A 24 8.37 3.56 20.72
CA SER A 24 9.48 3.03 19.94
C SER A 24 9.36 1.51 19.76
N VAL A 25 9.98 0.96 18.73
CA VAL A 25 10.05 -0.50 18.51
C VAL A 25 10.64 -1.20 19.74
N SER A 26 11.77 -0.70 20.25
CA SER A 26 12.43 -1.25 21.45
C SER A 26 11.53 -1.14 22.69
N GLY A 27 10.83 -0.02 22.88
CA GLY A 27 9.89 0.17 23.98
C GLY A 27 8.73 -0.82 23.93
N PHE A 28 8.16 -1.06 22.75
CA PHE A 28 7.11 -2.06 22.57
C PHE A 28 7.61 -3.47 22.90
N LEU A 29 8.76 -3.86 22.36
CA LEU A 29 9.33 -5.20 22.58
C LEU A 29 9.69 -5.48 24.05
N GLN A 30 10.04 -4.45 24.82
CA GLN A 30 10.28 -4.57 26.25
C GLN A 30 9.01 -4.69 27.10
N GLN A 31 7.87 -4.21 26.59
CA GLN A 31 6.58 -4.19 27.30
C GLN A 31 5.68 -5.38 26.96
N THR A 32 6.11 -6.27 26.07
CA THR A 32 5.32 -7.42 25.65
C THR A 32 6.12 -8.72 25.76
N ASP A 33 5.44 -9.80 26.17
CA ASP A 33 5.98 -11.16 26.19
C ASP A 33 5.74 -11.89 24.84
N TRP A 34 5.27 -11.19 23.83
CA TRP A 34 4.94 -11.79 22.54
C TRP A 34 6.17 -12.24 21.80
N LYS A 35 6.14 -13.48 21.30
CA LYS A 35 7.19 -14.00 20.42
C LYS A 35 6.96 -13.45 19.02
N LEU A 36 7.76 -12.47 18.64
CA LEU A 36 7.64 -11.75 17.38
C LEU A 36 8.86 -12.03 16.50
N LYS A 37 8.62 -12.15 15.18
CA LYS A 37 9.66 -12.26 14.16
C LYS A 37 9.63 -11.00 13.30
N PRO A 38 10.74 -10.28 13.08
CA PRO A 38 10.76 -9.10 12.22
C PRO A 38 10.32 -9.41 10.79
N VAL A 39 9.61 -8.48 10.16
CA VAL A 39 9.34 -8.48 8.72
C VAL A 39 10.59 -7.88 8.03
N PRO A 40 11.27 -8.62 7.13
CA PRO A 40 12.58 -8.19 6.63
C PRO A 40 12.60 -6.84 5.90
N TRP A 41 11.50 -6.46 5.28
CA TRP A 41 11.36 -5.24 4.48
C TRP A 41 10.66 -4.07 5.18
N CYS A 42 10.33 -4.22 6.47
CA CYS A 42 9.68 -3.16 7.23
C CYS A 42 10.18 -3.17 8.69
N GLU A 43 11.00 -2.18 9.08
CA GLU A 43 11.61 -2.12 10.41
C GLU A 43 10.61 -2.11 11.57
N THR A 44 9.39 -1.61 11.34
CA THR A 44 8.32 -1.57 12.33
C THR A 44 7.38 -2.76 12.26
N GLY A 45 7.57 -3.65 11.26
CA GLY A 45 6.74 -4.80 10.97
C GLY A 45 7.17 -6.06 11.71
N PHE A 46 6.20 -6.79 12.26
CA PHE A 46 6.46 -8.04 12.98
C PHE A 46 5.40 -9.08 12.67
N TYR A 47 5.86 -10.30 12.37
CA TYR A 47 5.02 -11.50 12.36
C TYR A 47 4.69 -11.92 13.78
N TYR A 48 3.51 -12.51 13.97
CA TYR A 48 3.07 -13.06 15.24
C TYR A 48 2.38 -14.43 15.08
N GLY A 49 2.48 -15.27 16.11
CA GLY A 49 1.87 -16.58 16.12
C GLY A 49 0.37 -16.55 16.42
N LYS A 50 -0.33 -17.67 16.16
CA LYS A 50 -1.78 -17.83 16.31
C LYS A 50 -2.27 -17.67 17.76
N GLU A 51 -1.40 -17.87 18.73
CA GLU A 51 -1.68 -17.69 20.16
C GLU A 51 -1.90 -16.21 20.51
N ILE A 52 -1.35 -15.31 19.71
CA ILE A 52 -1.49 -13.87 19.90
C ILE A 52 -2.74 -13.39 19.18
N ARG A 53 -3.59 -12.66 19.89
CA ARG A 53 -4.84 -12.08 19.35
C ARG A 53 -4.77 -10.55 19.41
N PRO A 54 -3.95 -9.91 18.57
CA PRO A 54 -3.69 -8.48 18.69
C PRO A 54 -4.95 -7.64 18.51
N GLY A 55 -5.91 -8.05 17.67
CA GLY A 55 -7.18 -7.35 17.49
C GLY A 55 -8.08 -7.29 18.73
N LYS A 56 -7.82 -8.14 19.76
CA LYS A 56 -8.54 -8.14 21.05
C LYS A 56 -7.75 -7.49 22.18
N HIS A 57 -6.51 -7.08 21.93
CA HIS A 57 -5.65 -6.50 22.95
C HIS A 57 -5.94 -5.00 23.12
N PRO A 58 -5.89 -4.42 24.34
CA PRO A 58 -6.10 -2.99 24.54
C PRO A 58 -5.21 -2.08 23.71
N TYR A 59 -3.99 -2.51 23.40
CA TYR A 59 -3.05 -1.76 22.54
C TYR A 59 -3.56 -1.57 21.11
N HIS A 60 -4.40 -2.47 20.60
CA HIS A 60 -5.05 -2.27 19.31
C HIS A 60 -5.99 -1.06 19.34
N ASN A 61 -6.87 -0.98 20.34
CA ASN A 61 -7.78 0.14 20.51
C ASN A 61 -7.04 1.45 20.78
N ALA A 62 -5.91 1.37 21.48
CA ALA A 62 -5.02 2.51 21.72
C ALA A 62 -4.20 2.91 20.48
N GLY A 63 -4.26 2.16 19.37
CA GLY A 63 -3.51 2.45 18.14
C GLY A 63 -2.02 2.31 18.28
N VAL A 64 -1.52 1.45 19.18
CA VAL A 64 -0.09 1.20 19.40
C VAL A 64 0.52 0.44 18.22
N TYR A 65 -0.29 -0.29 17.47
CA TYR A 65 0.07 -0.97 16.23
C TYR A 65 -1.12 -1.03 15.26
N TYR A 66 -0.81 -1.28 14.00
CA TYR A 66 -1.77 -1.54 12.92
C TYR A 66 -1.58 -2.98 12.42
N ILE A 67 -2.64 -3.80 12.44
CA ILE A 67 -2.61 -5.16 11.89
C ILE A 67 -2.62 -5.06 10.36
N GLN A 68 -1.57 -5.55 9.73
CA GLN A 68 -1.39 -5.44 8.29
C GLN A 68 -0.71 -6.71 7.74
N GLU A 69 -1.12 -7.12 6.58
CA GLU A 69 -0.50 -8.20 5.82
C GLU A 69 0.93 -7.79 5.42
N PRO A 70 1.94 -8.67 5.55
CA PRO A 70 3.33 -8.25 5.40
C PRO A 70 3.68 -7.73 4.00
N SER A 71 3.20 -8.35 2.90
CA SER A 71 3.50 -7.87 1.55
C SER A 71 2.87 -6.50 1.25
N ALA A 72 1.72 -6.18 1.87
CA ALA A 72 1.07 -4.88 1.76
C ALA A 72 1.86 -3.72 2.43
N MET A 73 2.92 -4.03 3.17
CA MET A 73 3.82 -3.01 3.73
C MET A 73 4.80 -2.45 2.67
N VAL A 74 5.14 -3.24 1.66
CA VAL A 74 6.16 -2.92 0.64
C VAL A 74 5.87 -1.62 -0.13
N PRO A 75 4.64 -1.38 -0.66
CA PRO A 75 4.38 -0.16 -1.43
C PRO A 75 4.63 1.13 -0.65
N ALA A 76 4.27 1.18 0.62
CA ALA A 76 4.50 2.36 1.45
C ALA A 76 6.00 2.59 1.75
N GLU A 77 6.79 1.53 1.92
CA GLU A 77 8.25 1.64 2.02
C GLU A 77 8.86 2.14 0.70
N CYS A 78 8.34 1.67 -0.45
CA CYS A 78 8.74 2.14 -1.78
C CYS A 78 8.46 3.63 -2.01
N LEU A 79 7.45 4.19 -1.37
CA LEU A 79 7.09 5.62 -1.49
C LEU A 79 8.18 6.52 -0.90
N LYS A 80 8.94 6.05 0.09
CA LYS A 80 10.00 6.79 0.77
C LYS A 80 9.51 8.14 1.31
N ALA A 81 8.36 8.13 2.00
CA ALA A 81 7.78 9.31 2.63
C ALA A 81 8.75 9.96 3.61
N GLN A 82 8.82 11.30 3.61
CA GLN A 82 9.72 12.10 4.44
C GLN A 82 8.93 13.14 5.25
N PRO A 83 9.46 13.59 6.40
CA PRO A 83 8.92 14.76 7.07
C PRO A 83 8.86 15.98 6.13
N GLY A 84 7.73 16.67 6.13
CA GLY A 84 7.49 17.85 5.31
C GLY A 84 6.87 17.60 3.94
N ASP A 85 6.81 16.35 3.47
CA ASP A 85 6.17 16.00 2.18
C ASP A 85 4.66 16.34 2.18
N ILE A 86 4.14 16.67 1.00
CA ILE A 86 2.70 16.72 0.70
C ILE A 86 2.35 15.45 -0.07
N ILE A 87 1.64 14.52 0.59
CA ILE A 87 1.39 13.19 0.06
C ILE A 87 -0.10 12.94 -0.13
N LEU A 88 -0.46 12.30 -1.23
CA LEU A 88 -1.79 11.75 -1.48
C LEU A 88 -1.75 10.22 -1.44
N ASP A 89 -2.59 9.61 -0.62
CA ASP A 89 -2.99 8.20 -0.73
C ASP A 89 -4.37 8.16 -1.40
N LEU A 90 -4.39 7.81 -2.70
CA LEU A 90 -5.56 8.04 -3.56
C LEU A 90 -6.67 7.01 -3.36
N CYS A 91 -6.33 5.78 -2.96
CA CYS A 91 -7.26 4.67 -2.72
C CYS A 91 -7.00 4.08 -1.31
N ALA A 92 -7.16 4.91 -0.29
CA ALA A 92 -6.51 4.75 1.00
C ALA A 92 -7.13 3.71 1.95
N ALA A 93 -8.44 3.42 1.82
CA ALA A 93 -9.12 2.55 2.78
C ALA A 93 -8.62 1.09 2.74
N PRO A 94 -8.47 0.46 3.91
CA PRO A 94 -8.88 0.89 5.26
C PRO A 94 -7.84 1.73 6.03
N GLY A 95 -6.70 2.13 5.43
CA GLY A 95 -5.70 3.00 6.06
C GLY A 95 -4.37 2.34 6.42
N GLY A 96 -4.13 1.10 5.99
CA GLY A 96 -2.89 0.39 6.27
C GLY A 96 -1.66 1.10 5.71
N LYS A 97 -1.70 1.51 4.44
CA LYS A 97 -0.62 2.26 3.78
C LYS A 97 -0.58 3.71 4.28
N SER A 98 -1.74 4.38 4.41
CA SER A 98 -1.83 5.75 4.96
C SER A 98 -1.16 5.88 6.33
N THR A 99 -1.44 4.94 7.25
CA THR A 99 -0.86 4.97 8.60
C THR A 99 0.63 4.67 8.62
N GLN A 100 1.15 3.92 7.64
CA GLN A 100 2.57 3.66 7.44
C GLN A 100 3.28 4.91 6.92
N ILE A 101 2.71 5.56 5.91
CA ILE A 101 3.17 6.83 5.35
C ILE A 101 3.22 7.90 6.45
N ALA A 102 2.14 8.05 7.22
CA ALA A 102 2.07 9.02 8.30
C ALA A 102 3.16 8.82 9.38
N ALA A 103 3.48 7.55 9.69
CA ALA A 103 4.56 7.23 10.64
C ALA A 103 5.93 7.71 10.12
N ALA A 104 6.21 7.53 8.82
CA ALA A 104 7.44 8.00 8.18
C ALA A 104 7.52 9.54 8.12
N MET A 105 6.39 10.22 7.98
CA MET A 105 6.31 11.69 7.97
C MET A 105 6.53 12.32 9.36
N LYS A 106 6.48 11.55 10.44
CA LYS A 106 6.73 12.02 11.82
C LYS A 106 5.88 13.21 12.28
N GLY A 107 4.68 13.37 11.70
CA GLY A 107 3.75 14.45 12.01
C GLY A 107 4.04 15.77 11.30
N GLU A 108 4.98 15.80 10.36
CA GLU A 108 5.32 16.97 9.54
C GLU A 108 4.80 16.79 8.11
N GLY A 109 4.47 17.90 7.43
CA GLY A 109 3.86 17.88 6.11
C GLY A 109 2.34 17.61 6.16
N ILE A 110 1.76 17.20 5.03
CA ILE A 110 0.32 16.96 4.88
C ILE A 110 0.11 15.61 4.19
N LEU A 111 -0.73 14.75 4.78
CA LEU A 111 -1.18 13.51 4.18
C LEU A 111 -2.67 13.62 3.82
N ILE A 112 -3.00 13.54 2.55
CA ILE A 112 -4.38 13.42 2.09
C ILE A 112 -4.68 11.95 1.84
N CYS A 113 -5.70 11.41 2.51
CA CYS A 113 -6.14 10.02 2.40
C CYS A 113 -7.53 10.03 1.75
N ASN A 114 -7.64 9.59 0.50
CA ASN A 114 -8.90 9.57 -0.23
C ASN A 114 -9.49 8.16 -0.35
N GLU A 115 -10.79 8.08 -0.32
CA GLU A 115 -11.54 6.85 -0.59
C GLU A 115 -12.88 7.20 -1.24
N ILE A 116 -13.16 6.63 -2.41
CA ILE A 116 -14.38 6.92 -3.18
C ILE A 116 -15.65 6.38 -2.51
N HIS A 117 -15.57 5.28 -1.76
CA HIS A 117 -16.71 4.65 -1.11
C HIS A 117 -16.95 5.22 0.29
N PRO A 118 -18.12 5.89 0.55
CA PRO A 118 -18.36 6.56 1.84
C PRO A 118 -18.23 5.67 3.06
N ALA A 119 -18.70 4.42 2.99
CA ALA A 119 -18.60 3.47 4.09
C ALA A 119 -17.13 3.11 4.41
N ARG A 120 -16.29 2.97 3.39
CA ARG A 120 -14.86 2.70 3.54
C ARG A 120 -14.09 3.95 4.00
N ALA A 121 -14.47 5.13 3.53
CA ALA A 121 -13.91 6.41 3.99
C ALA A 121 -14.15 6.62 5.50
N LYS A 122 -15.29 6.20 6.02
CA LYS A 122 -15.57 6.22 7.47
C LYS A 122 -14.61 5.31 8.23
N ILE A 123 -14.39 4.07 7.77
CA ILE A 123 -13.43 3.13 8.38
C ILE A 123 -11.99 3.69 8.33
N LEU A 124 -11.63 4.33 7.23
CA LEU A 124 -10.35 5.03 7.07
C LEU A 124 -10.19 6.13 8.13
N SER A 125 -11.19 6.99 8.30
CA SER A 125 -11.19 8.06 9.30
C SER A 125 -11.03 7.51 10.72
N GLU A 126 -11.80 6.48 11.08
CA GLU A 126 -11.70 5.80 12.38
C GLU A 126 -10.29 5.24 12.63
N ASN A 127 -9.63 4.70 11.62
CA ASN A 127 -8.26 4.20 11.74
C ASN A 127 -7.23 5.33 11.86
N ILE A 128 -7.37 6.42 11.11
CA ILE A 128 -6.50 7.61 11.22
C ILE A 128 -6.59 8.20 12.64
N GLU A 129 -7.80 8.36 13.17
CA GLU A 129 -8.03 8.84 14.53
C GLU A 129 -7.46 7.88 15.58
N ARG A 130 -7.75 6.59 15.48
CA ARG A 130 -7.25 5.56 16.39
C ARG A 130 -5.72 5.54 16.46
N MET A 131 -5.06 5.69 15.31
CA MET A 131 -3.60 5.75 15.23
C MET A 131 -3.02 7.09 15.74
N GLY A 132 -3.86 8.11 15.95
CA GLY A 132 -3.45 9.41 16.48
C GLY A 132 -2.68 10.27 15.50
N ILE A 133 -2.97 10.13 14.20
CA ILE A 133 -2.31 10.88 13.13
C ILE A 133 -2.90 12.29 13.09
N LYS A 134 -2.05 13.32 13.18
CA LYS A 134 -2.47 14.72 13.33
C LYS A 134 -2.42 15.52 12.04
N ASN A 135 -1.59 15.09 11.08
CA ASN A 135 -1.31 15.77 9.82
C ASN A 135 -2.00 15.11 8.62
N ALA A 136 -3.10 14.37 8.84
CA ALA A 136 -3.87 13.73 7.80
C ALA A 136 -5.26 14.35 7.63
N LEU A 137 -5.73 14.41 6.38
CA LEU A 137 -7.10 14.74 5.98
C LEU A 137 -7.71 13.55 5.27
N VAL A 138 -8.91 13.14 5.68
CA VAL A 138 -9.66 12.08 5.00
C VAL A 138 -10.69 12.73 4.08
N LEU A 139 -10.65 12.34 2.80
CA LEU A 139 -11.58 12.80 1.78
C LEU A 139 -12.40 11.63 1.25
N ASN A 140 -13.60 11.94 0.75
CA ASN A 140 -14.47 10.99 0.07
C ASN A 140 -14.83 11.57 -1.29
N GLU A 141 -13.91 11.47 -2.24
CA GLU A 141 -14.00 12.09 -3.56
C GLU A 141 -13.60 11.12 -4.66
N THR A 142 -13.98 11.43 -5.90
CA THR A 142 -13.50 10.71 -7.07
C THR A 142 -12.09 11.18 -7.46
N PRO A 143 -11.25 10.31 -8.08
CA PRO A 143 -9.94 10.72 -8.58
C PRO A 143 -9.98 11.92 -9.54
N GLU A 144 -10.98 11.97 -10.43
CA GLU A 144 -11.17 13.03 -11.40
C GLU A 144 -11.41 14.38 -10.72
N HIS A 145 -12.30 14.41 -9.71
CA HIS A 145 -12.59 15.64 -8.96
C HIS A 145 -11.36 16.14 -8.19
N LEU A 146 -10.55 15.22 -7.66
CA LEU A 146 -9.30 15.60 -7.01
C LEU A 146 -8.28 16.14 -8.01
N ALA A 147 -8.16 15.53 -9.21
CA ALA A 147 -7.25 16.00 -10.24
C ALA A 147 -7.57 17.41 -10.72
N GLU A 148 -8.87 17.76 -10.83
CA GLU A 148 -9.31 19.14 -11.14
C GLU A 148 -8.92 20.16 -10.07
N ARG A 149 -8.85 19.75 -8.80
CA ARG A 149 -8.62 20.64 -7.64
C ARG A 149 -7.17 20.77 -7.24
N PHE A 150 -6.36 19.74 -7.48
CA PHE A 150 -4.99 19.64 -6.98
C PHE A 150 -3.95 19.35 -8.09
N PRO A 151 -3.98 20.03 -9.26
CA PRO A 151 -3.02 19.77 -10.31
C PRO A 151 -1.58 20.08 -9.86
N GLY A 152 -0.67 19.13 -9.99
CA GLY A 152 0.75 19.26 -9.66
C GLY A 152 1.04 19.58 -8.18
N CYS A 153 0.16 19.20 -7.26
CA CYS A 153 0.26 19.61 -5.85
C CYS A 153 1.08 18.65 -4.98
N PHE A 154 1.20 17.39 -5.35
CA PHE A 154 1.75 16.37 -4.46
C PHE A 154 3.21 16.02 -4.78
N ASP A 155 4.03 15.96 -3.74
CA ASP A 155 5.40 15.45 -3.80
C ASP A 155 5.41 13.97 -4.11
N LYS A 156 4.48 13.24 -3.47
CA LYS A 156 4.36 11.80 -3.60
C LYS A 156 2.91 11.36 -3.64
N ILE A 157 2.63 10.32 -4.41
CA ILE A 157 1.30 9.72 -4.50
C ILE A 157 1.40 8.22 -4.33
N MET A 158 0.56 7.66 -3.44
CA MET A 158 0.29 6.24 -3.31
C MET A 158 -1.00 5.91 -4.08
N VAL A 159 -0.92 4.95 -4.99
CA VAL A 159 -2.06 4.40 -5.72
C VAL A 159 -2.12 2.90 -5.45
N ASP A 160 -2.73 2.52 -4.31
CA ASP A 160 -3.07 1.12 -4.03
C ASP A 160 -4.40 0.80 -4.71
N ALA A 161 -4.33 0.45 -5.97
CA ALA A 161 -5.48 0.47 -6.87
C ALA A 161 -6.50 -0.65 -6.57
N PRO A 162 -7.80 -0.39 -6.75
CA PRO A 162 -8.79 -1.46 -6.79
C PRO A 162 -8.44 -2.43 -7.91
N CYS A 163 -8.40 -3.73 -7.60
CA CYS A 163 -7.95 -4.78 -8.51
C CYS A 163 -8.81 -6.03 -8.37
N SER A 164 -8.60 -7.04 -9.22
CA SER A 164 -9.29 -8.33 -9.18
C SER A 164 -9.00 -9.14 -7.91
N GLY A 165 -7.94 -8.83 -7.18
CA GLY A 165 -7.72 -9.26 -5.80
C GLY A 165 -7.28 -10.71 -5.62
N GLU A 166 -6.55 -11.29 -6.56
CA GLU A 166 -6.10 -12.69 -6.49
C GLU A 166 -5.27 -13.00 -5.23
N GLY A 167 -4.46 -12.06 -4.76
CA GLY A 167 -3.72 -12.16 -3.49
C GLY A 167 -4.62 -12.15 -2.25
N MET A 168 -5.92 -11.96 -2.40
CA MET A 168 -6.90 -11.98 -1.32
C MET A 168 -7.67 -13.30 -1.21
N PHE A 169 -7.51 -14.26 -2.13
CA PHE A 169 -8.28 -15.51 -2.15
C PHE A 169 -8.14 -16.32 -0.87
N ARG A 170 -6.96 -16.34 -0.25
CA ARG A 170 -6.76 -16.98 1.07
C ARG A 170 -7.45 -16.25 2.22
N LYS A 171 -7.78 -14.98 2.05
CA LYS A 171 -8.40 -14.13 3.09
C LYS A 171 -9.90 -14.07 2.95
N ASN A 172 -10.40 -14.11 1.72
CA ASN A 172 -11.82 -13.98 1.39
C ASN A 172 -12.16 -15.00 0.29
N GLU A 173 -12.82 -16.09 0.66
CA GLU A 173 -13.27 -17.13 -0.28
C GLU A 173 -14.26 -16.57 -1.33
N GLU A 174 -15.05 -15.54 -0.97
CA GLU A 174 -15.99 -14.89 -1.88
C GLU A 174 -15.26 -14.19 -3.02
N ALA A 175 -14.06 -13.63 -2.78
CA ALA A 175 -13.26 -12.99 -3.82
C ALA A 175 -12.88 -13.96 -4.96
N GLY A 176 -12.66 -15.24 -4.64
CA GLY A 176 -12.41 -16.28 -5.64
C GLY A 176 -13.64 -16.60 -6.51
N ASN A 177 -14.86 -16.44 -5.95
CA ASN A 177 -16.10 -16.68 -6.68
C ASN A 177 -16.48 -15.53 -7.60
N GLU A 178 -16.02 -14.32 -7.32
CA GLU A 178 -16.27 -13.12 -8.14
C GLU A 178 -15.20 -12.89 -9.22
N TRP A 179 -14.10 -13.65 -9.17
CA TRP A 179 -13.02 -13.50 -10.13
C TRP A 179 -13.42 -13.98 -11.53
N SER A 180 -13.13 -13.16 -12.53
CA SER A 180 -13.27 -13.50 -13.94
C SER A 180 -12.28 -12.69 -14.79
N ILE A 181 -11.99 -13.16 -16.00
CA ILE A 181 -11.13 -12.44 -16.96
C ILE A 181 -11.77 -11.08 -17.33
N GLU A 182 -13.08 -11.01 -17.39
CA GLU A 182 -13.83 -9.78 -17.63
C GLU A 182 -13.61 -8.78 -16.49
N ASN A 183 -13.63 -9.25 -15.24
CA ASN A 183 -13.35 -8.40 -14.07
C ASN A 183 -11.90 -7.90 -14.06
N VAL A 184 -10.93 -8.74 -14.42
CA VAL A 184 -9.51 -8.33 -14.58
C VAL A 184 -9.40 -7.17 -15.58
N ARG A 185 -10.05 -7.26 -16.75
CA ARG A 185 -10.04 -6.21 -17.77
C ARG A 185 -10.70 -4.92 -17.28
N LEU A 186 -11.86 -5.02 -16.62
CA LEU A 186 -12.54 -3.86 -16.03
C LEU A 186 -11.70 -3.18 -14.94
N CYS A 187 -10.96 -3.95 -14.15
CA CYS A 187 -10.03 -3.40 -13.17
C CYS A 187 -8.87 -2.69 -13.87
N ALA A 188 -8.28 -3.29 -14.91
CA ALA A 188 -7.20 -2.70 -15.67
C ALA A 188 -7.62 -1.35 -16.32
N ASP A 189 -8.78 -1.30 -16.94
CA ASP A 189 -9.33 -0.05 -17.53
C ASP A 189 -9.56 1.04 -16.46
N ARG A 190 -10.06 0.65 -15.29
CA ARG A 190 -10.24 1.58 -14.16
C ARG A 190 -8.92 2.09 -13.62
N GLN A 191 -7.92 1.22 -13.52
CA GLN A 191 -6.58 1.57 -13.07
C GLN A 191 -5.90 2.57 -13.99
N ASP A 192 -6.09 2.46 -15.30
CA ASP A 192 -5.60 3.43 -16.28
C ASP A 192 -6.12 4.84 -16.00
N GLY A 193 -7.42 5.01 -15.76
CA GLY A 193 -8.02 6.31 -15.39
C GLY A 193 -7.52 6.85 -14.04
N ILE A 194 -7.36 5.99 -13.04
CA ILE A 194 -6.83 6.38 -11.72
C ILE A 194 -5.37 6.87 -11.84
N LEU A 195 -4.55 6.16 -12.62
CA LEU A 195 -3.15 6.52 -12.85
C LEU A 195 -3.03 7.86 -13.61
N ASP A 196 -3.87 8.10 -14.61
CA ASP A 196 -3.89 9.38 -15.34
C ASP A 196 -4.28 10.55 -14.40
N CYS A 197 -5.27 10.37 -13.53
CA CYS A 197 -5.60 11.36 -12.50
C CYS A 197 -4.44 11.59 -11.51
N ALA A 198 -3.75 10.52 -11.09
CA ALA A 198 -2.58 10.63 -10.21
C ALA A 198 -1.44 11.39 -10.88
N TYR A 199 -1.19 11.16 -12.18
CA TYR A 199 -0.20 11.90 -12.96
C TYR A 199 -0.47 13.40 -12.99
N GLU A 200 -1.72 13.82 -13.20
CA GLU A 200 -2.12 15.23 -13.21
C GLU A 200 -1.85 15.90 -11.84
N MET A 201 -2.02 15.16 -10.77
CA MET A 201 -1.82 15.66 -9.41
C MET A 201 -0.36 15.61 -8.94
N LEU A 202 0.48 14.79 -9.57
CA LEU A 202 1.89 14.64 -9.22
C LEU A 202 2.70 15.81 -9.79
N ARG A 203 3.46 16.50 -8.93
CA ARG A 203 4.35 17.57 -9.36
C ARG A 203 5.50 17.07 -10.25
N PRO A 204 6.12 17.92 -11.06
CA PRO A 204 7.41 17.63 -11.68
C PRO A 204 8.44 17.22 -10.62
N GLY A 205 9.26 16.20 -10.91
CA GLY A 205 10.19 15.61 -9.94
C GLY A 205 9.54 14.74 -8.85
N GLY A 206 8.22 14.60 -8.86
CA GLY A 206 7.46 13.81 -7.88
C GLY A 206 7.63 12.31 -8.05
N ARG A 207 7.24 11.57 -7.01
CA ARG A 207 7.32 10.10 -6.93
C ARG A 207 5.94 9.49 -6.71
N MET A 208 5.55 8.54 -7.52
CA MET A 208 4.33 7.76 -7.37
C MET A 208 4.66 6.29 -7.14
N VAL A 209 3.89 5.61 -6.29
CA VAL A 209 3.91 4.16 -6.18
C VAL A 209 2.54 3.64 -6.59
N TYR A 210 2.51 2.84 -7.64
CA TYR A 210 1.37 2.05 -8.05
C TYR A 210 1.47 0.66 -7.45
N SER A 211 0.39 0.14 -6.87
CA SER A 211 0.37 -1.20 -6.31
C SER A 211 -0.99 -1.87 -6.46
N THR A 212 -0.98 -3.20 -6.51
CA THR A 212 -2.15 -4.07 -6.51
C THR A 212 -1.92 -5.29 -5.62
N CYS A 213 -3.00 -5.96 -5.23
CA CYS A 213 -2.96 -7.27 -4.60
C CYS A 213 -3.41 -8.38 -5.56
N THR A 214 -3.21 -8.23 -6.86
CA THR A 214 -3.46 -9.27 -7.88
C THR A 214 -2.13 -9.83 -8.42
N PHE A 215 -2.22 -10.85 -9.26
CA PHE A 215 -1.10 -11.41 -10.02
C PHE A 215 -1.35 -11.32 -11.53
N ALA A 216 -2.46 -10.70 -11.94
CA ALA A 216 -2.85 -10.56 -13.34
C ALA A 216 -1.91 -9.58 -14.07
N PRO A 217 -1.17 -10.02 -15.10
CA PRO A 217 -0.24 -9.13 -15.81
C PRO A 217 -0.95 -7.93 -16.47
N GLU A 218 -2.21 -8.06 -16.83
CA GLU A 218 -3.02 -6.99 -17.41
C GLU A 218 -3.19 -5.80 -16.46
N GLU A 219 -3.32 -6.09 -15.16
CA GLU A 219 -3.49 -5.10 -14.10
C GLU A 219 -2.16 -4.61 -13.53
N ASP A 220 -1.12 -5.40 -13.62
CA ASP A 220 0.21 -5.13 -13.07
C ASP A 220 1.09 -4.43 -14.11
N GLU A 221 2.01 -5.14 -14.77
CA GLU A 221 2.90 -4.56 -15.77
C GLU A 221 2.14 -3.96 -16.95
N GLY A 222 0.99 -4.55 -17.32
CA GLY A 222 0.15 -4.03 -18.41
C GLY A 222 -0.33 -2.61 -18.13
N SER A 223 -0.83 -2.32 -16.92
CA SER A 223 -1.24 -0.97 -16.52
C SER A 223 -0.06 0.00 -16.50
N VAL A 224 1.09 -0.45 -16.00
CA VAL A 224 2.33 0.36 -15.98
C VAL A 224 2.79 0.69 -17.40
N HIS A 225 2.83 -0.28 -18.30
CA HIS A 225 3.23 -0.06 -19.71
C HIS A 225 2.32 0.94 -20.41
N ARG A 226 0.99 0.75 -20.34
CA ARG A 226 0.03 1.68 -20.93
C ARG A 226 0.13 3.08 -20.35
N PHE A 227 0.41 3.20 -19.05
CA PHE A 227 0.66 4.47 -18.39
C PHE A 227 1.90 5.16 -18.95
N LEU A 228 3.05 4.47 -19.03
CA LEU A 228 4.30 5.04 -19.54
C LEU A 228 4.22 5.41 -21.03
N GLU A 229 3.43 4.69 -21.83
CA GLU A 229 3.16 5.06 -23.23
C GLU A 229 2.39 6.39 -23.34
N ARG A 230 1.45 6.64 -22.42
CA ARG A 230 0.68 7.89 -22.38
C ARG A 230 1.46 9.05 -21.76
N HIS A 231 2.40 8.76 -20.86
CA HIS A 231 3.16 9.75 -20.09
C HIS A 231 4.68 9.54 -20.24
N PRO A 232 5.25 9.91 -21.41
CA PRO A 232 6.66 9.63 -21.73
C PRO A 232 7.67 10.44 -20.88
N ASP A 233 7.21 11.40 -20.11
CA ASP A 233 7.98 12.13 -19.09
C ASP A 233 8.05 11.38 -17.74
N CYS A 234 7.42 10.22 -17.64
CA CYS A 234 7.50 9.32 -16.49
C CYS A 234 8.43 8.14 -16.79
N GLN A 235 9.07 7.63 -15.73
CA GLN A 235 9.92 6.44 -15.81
C GLN A 235 9.82 5.60 -14.54
N ILE A 236 10.13 4.31 -14.68
CA ILE A 236 10.28 3.42 -13.51
C ILE A 236 11.53 3.80 -12.73
N ALA A 237 11.41 3.86 -11.43
CA ALA A 237 12.49 4.11 -10.49
C ALA A 237 12.68 2.93 -9.56
N GLU A 238 13.85 2.86 -8.93
CA GLU A 238 14.18 1.80 -7.99
C GLU A 238 13.27 1.86 -6.73
N GLY A 239 12.67 0.71 -6.41
CA GLY A 239 11.94 0.48 -5.18
C GLY A 239 12.84 0.05 -4.03
N ILE A 240 12.28 -0.72 -3.10
CA ILE A 240 13.06 -1.47 -2.09
C ILE A 240 13.30 -2.88 -2.59
N ASP A 241 14.33 -3.54 -2.06
CA ASP A 241 14.63 -4.94 -2.33
C ASP A 241 14.73 -5.74 -1.02
N SER A 242 14.41 -7.01 -1.11
CA SER A 242 14.56 -7.98 -0.02
C SER A 242 14.60 -9.40 -0.58
N GLU A 243 15.10 -10.35 0.22
CA GLU A 243 15.11 -11.75 -0.18
C GLU A 243 13.71 -12.25 -0.57
N GLY A 244 13.61 -12.90 -1.73
CA GLY A 244 12.37 -13.42 -2.29
C GLY A 244 11.57 -12.45 -3.16
N PHE A 245 11.97 -11.18 -3.26
CA PHE A 245 11.38 -10.24 -4.22
C PHE A 245 11.80 -10.62 -5.65
N ILE A 246 10.87 -10.46 -6.57
CA ILE A 246 11.14 -10.66 -8.00
C ILE A 246 11.00 -9.31 -8.68
N HIS A 247 12.05 -8.90 -9.38
CA HIS A 247 12.02 -7.71 -10.22
C HIS A 247 11.86 -8.14 -11.67
N ASP A 248 10.95 -7.48 -12.38
CA ASP A 248 10.87 -7.62 -13.82
C ASP A 248 12.03 -6.86 -14.52
N LYS A 249 12.04 -6.86 -15.84
CA LYS A 249 13.11 -6.21 -16.63
C LYS A 249 13.11 -4.68 -16.50
N GLU A 250 12.00 -4.10 -16.10
CA GLU A 250 11.80 -2.65 -15.95
C GLU A 250 12.00 -2.18 -14.52
N GLY A 251 12.03 -3.11 -13.55
CA GLY A 251 12.26 -2.83 -12.15
C GLY A 251 10.99 -2.83 -11.29
N CYS A 252 9.84 -3.25 -11.83
CA CYS A 252 8.64 -3.50 -11.03
C CYS A 252 8.84 -4.68 -10.08
N ILE A 253 8.20 -4.64 -8.92
CA ILE A 253 8.38 -5.61 -7.85
C ILE A 253 7.17 -6.55 -7.81
N ARG A 254 7.43 -7.86 -7.89
CA ARG A 254 6.44 -8.91 -7.65
C ARG A 254 6.76 -9.70 -6.40
N LEU A 255 5.77 -9.80 -5.54
CA LEU A 255 5.81 -10.53 -4.29
C LEU A 255 4.90 -11.75 -4.42
N PHE A 256 5.48 -12.95 -4.47
CA PHE A 256 4.69 -14.18 -4.58
C PHE A 256 4.69 -14.97 -3.27
N PRO A 257 3.54 -15.54 -2.85
CA PRO A 257 3.40 -16.22 -1.56
C PRO A 257 4.29 -17.48 -1.39
N HIS A 258 4.81 -18.04 -2.49
CA HIS A 258 5.77 -19.14 -2.46
C HIS A 258 7.25 -18.69 -2.35
N LYS A 259 7.50 -17.39 -2.38
CA LYS A 259 8.83 -16.77 -2.29
C LYS A 259 9.03 -15.96 -1.02
N ILE A 260 7.95 -15.40 -0.50
CA ILE A 260 7.95 -14.56 0.71
C ILE A 260 6.92 -15.08 1.72
N GLU A 261 7.10 -14.74 2.96
CA GLU A 261 6.09 -14.96 3.99
C GLU A 261 5.02 -13.85 3.92
N GLY A 262 4.09 -13.94 2.95
CA GLY A 262 3.02 -12.98 2.70
C GLY A 262 1.99 -13.50 1.71
N GLU A 263 0.93 -12.71 1.47
CA GLU A 263 -0.16 -13.07 0.54
C GLU A 263 0.20 -12.77 -0.92
N GLY A 264 1.11 -11.85 -1.14
CA GLY A 264 1.52 -11.38 -2.44
C GLY A 264 1.05 -9.97 -2.75
N HIS A 265 1.85 -9.27 -3.55
CA HIS A 265 1.61 -7.89 -3.96
C HIS A 265 2.41 -7.56 -5.22
N PHE A 266 1.94 -6.56 -5.96
CA PHE A 266 2.71 -5.92 -7.01
C PHE A 266 2.98 -4.47 -6.62
N ALA A 267 4.16 -3.94 -6.98
CA ALA A 267 4.49 -2.53 -6.81
C ALA A 267 5.37 -2.03 -7.94
N ALA A 268 5.03 -0.88 -8.49
CA ALA A 268 5.85 -0.12 -9.43
C ALA A 268 6.11 1.28 -8.87
N VAL A 269 7.37 1.67 -8.85
CA VAL A 269 7.78 3.02 -8.46
C VAL A 269 7.97 3.85 -9.71
N ILE A 270 7.26 4.97 -9.81
CA ILE A 270 7.24 5.85 -10.98
C ILE A 270 7.71 7.24 -10.55
N THR A 271 8.58 7.86 -11.34
CA THR A 271 8.98 9.25 -11.15
C THR A 271 8.62 10.08 -12.39
N LYS A 272 8.14 11.28 -12.16
CA LYS A 272 7.84 12.28 -13.20
C LYS A 272 9.05 13.18 -13.42
N ALA A 273 9.44 13.39 -14.67
CA ALA A 273 10.55 14.27 -15.00
C ALA A 273 10.29 15.72 -14.56
N GLY A 274 11.37 16.45 -14.30
CA GLY A 274 11.33 17.86 -13.92
C GLY A 274 12.01 18.12 -12.58
N GLU A 275 12.24 19.41 -12.30
CA GLU A 275 12.75 19.86 -10.99
C GLU A 275 11.55 20.16 -10.08
N GLY A 276 11.52 19.53 -8.91
CA GLY A 276 10.62 19.93 -7.83
C GLY A 276 11.09 21.26 -7.23
N TYR A 277 10.16 22.13 -6.86
CA TYR A 277 10.47 23.40 -6.19
C TYR A 277 10.95 23.17 -4.77
#